data_f097b1c088e6e806dce7c13ff8df47c4
#
_entry.id   f097b1c088e6e806dce7c13ff8df47c4
#
_cell.length_a   1.000
_cell.length_b   1.000
_cell.length_c   1.000
_cell.angle_alpha   90.00
_cell.angle_beta   90.00
_cell.angle_gamma   90.00
#
_symmetry.space_group_name_H-M   'P 1'
#
loop_
_entity.id
_entity.type
_entity.pdbx_description
1 polymer ?
#
loop_
_entity_poly.entity_id
_entity_poly.type
_entity_poly.pdbx_seq_one_letter_code
_entity_poly.pdbx_strand_id
1 'polypeptide(L)'
;MQRDLRGMIDVVRSNAHEVNGVSERLSQGCHEVAGSSQQQSEAASTMAAAASEMTASIEEITRHAGQALDMANQAETLAKDGGRIIHQVVSDMDGIARSAQQSAQVIRTLDKESEAIFSIIQVIKGIADQTNLLALNAAIEAARAGEQGRGFAVVADEVRSLAGRTSASTQEIASMVGRIQQNTREAVTSMEEGVAQVDKGMAVTADVERAIREILQATLNTTELVNDISRTISEQSLASNEIAHQVEMIAGMSQSNSRVIGDTALTTDELAGLASKLSQSVDRFRL
;
A
#
# COMPACT_ATOMS: atom_id res chain seq x y z
N MET A 1 -0.61 96.28 45.45
CA MET A 1 -1.27 95.30 46.30
C MET A 1 -2.63 94.87 45.73
N GLN A 2 -3.69 95.74 45.51
CA GLN A 2 -4.97 95.23 44.90
C GLN A 2 -4.84 94.72 43.48
N ARG A 3 -4.00 95.31 42.62
CA ARG A 3 -3.76 94.93 41.21
C ARG A 3 -3.05 93.52 41.16
N ASP A 4 -2.09 93.29 42.05
CA ASP A 4 -1.31 92.06 42.15
C ASP A 4 -2.18 90.92 42.65
N LEU A 5 -3.08 91.21 43.64
CA LEU A 5 -4.04 90.21 44.14
C LEU A 5 -5.08 89.83 43.06
N ARG A 6 -5.57 90.78 42.24
CA ARG A 6 -6.43 90.44 41.10
C ARG A 6 -5.73 89.57 40.10
N GLY A 7 -4.47 89.89 39.74
CA GLY A 7 -3.70 89.11 38.82
C GLY A 7 -3.51 87.62 39.32
N MET A 8 -3.21 87.44 40.62
CA MET A 8 -3.11 86.10 41.19
C MET A 8 -4.46 85.35 41.16
N ILE A 9 -5.59 85.99 41.46
CA ILE A 9 -6.93 85.42 41.38
C ILE A 9 -7.27 84.92 39.96
N ASP A 10 -6.97 85.75 38.97
CA ASP A 10 -7.23 85.44 37.56
C ASP A 10 -6.34 84.25 37.09
N VAL A 11 -5.09 84.14 37.52
CA VAL A 11 -4.21 83.01 37.25
C VAL A 11 -4.72 81.71 37.91
N VAL A 12 -5.16 81.80 39.18
CA VAL A 12 -5.70 80.65 39.88
C VAL A 12 -6.98 80.19 39.25
N ARG A 13 -7.87 81.08 38.83
CA ARG A 13 -9.11 80.79 38.09
C ARG A 13 -8.81 80.10 36.75
N SER A 14 -7.86 80.64 35.97
CA SER A 14 -7.43 80.03 34.72
C SER A 14 -6.90 78.65 34.91
N ASN A 15 -6.01 78.43 35.90
CA ASN A 15 -5.43 77.13 36.18
C ASN A 15 -6.50 76.12 36.64
N ALA A 16 -7.50 76.56 37.45
CA ALA A 16 -8.62 75.66 37.85
C ALA A 16 -9.47 75.22 36.68
N HIS A 17 -9.74 76.14 35.74
CA HIS A 17 -10.42 75.82 34.49
C HIS A 17 -9.61 74.81 33.60
N GLU A 18 -8.31 75.03 33.48
CA GLU A 18 -7.43 74.14 32.75
C GLU A 18 -7.40 72.72 33.35
N VAL A 19 -7.25 72.61 34.69
CA VAL A 19 -7.32 71.32 35.42
C VAL A 19 -8.63 70.62 35.16
N ASN A 20 -9.76 71.34 35.21
CA ASN A 20 -11.09 70.75 34.91
C ASN A 20 -11.15 70.21 33.49
N GLY A 21 -10.69 70.96 32.49
CA GLY A 21 -10.69 70.53 31.10
C GLY A 21 -9.73 69.36 30.83
N VAL A 22 -8.59 69.26 31.58
CA VAL A 22 -7.72 68.09 31.52
C VAL A 22 -8.37 66.88 32.14
N SER A 23 -9.04 67.05 33.29
CA SER A 23 -9.79 65.99 33.97
C SER A 23 -10.89 65.40 33.10
N GLU A 24 -11.68 66.24 32.40
CA GLU A 24 -12.69 65.76 31.44
C GLU A 24 -12.10 64.93 30.33
N ARG A 25 -11.01 65.38 29.71
CA ARG A 25 -10.34 64.59 28.65
C ARG A 25 -9.74 63.29 29.18
N LEU A 26 -9.22 63.28 30.41
CA LEU A 26 -8.65 62.10 31.03
C LEU A 26 -9.79 61.09 31.39
N SER A 27 -10.91 61.55 31.86
CA SER A 27 -12.11 60.74 32.12
C SER A 27 -12.59 60.06 30.83
N GLN A 28 -12.67 60.80 29.71
CA GLN A 28 -13.01 60.24 28.43
C GLN A 28 -12.00 59.18 27.99
N GLY A 29 -10.69 59.43 28.11
CA GLY A 29 -9.62 58.48 27.81
C GLY A 29 -9.73 57.19 28.67
N CYS A 30 -10.08 57.32 29.94
CA CYS A 30 -10.34 56.17 30.82
C CYS A 30 -11.49 55.32 30.28
N HIS A 31 -12.58 55.91 29.81
CA HIS A 31 -13.71 55.13 29.23
C HIS A 31 -13.30 54.40 27.95
N GLU A 32 -12.54 55.04 27.07
CA GLU A 32 -12.08 54.41 25.84
C GLU A 32 -11.12 53.22 26.11
N VAL A 33 -10.20 53.38 27.05
CA VAL A 33 -9.27 52.29 27.42
C VAL A 33 -9.99 51.19 28.18
N ALA A 34 -10.99 51.51 29.02
CA ALA A 34 -11.86 50.50 29.65
C ALA A 34 -12.58 49.67 28.61
N GLY A 35 -13.20 50.28 27.60
CA GLY A 35 -13.86 49.59 26.50
C GLY A 35 -12.90 48.71 25.72
N SER A 36 -11.69 49.20 25.42
CA SER A 36 -10.65 48.44 24.74
C SER A 36 -10.18 47.23 25.57
N SER A 37 -10.02 47.41 26.89
CA SER A 37 -9.63 46.31 27.79
C SER A 37 -10.69 45.24 27.87
N GLN A 38 -11.98 45.60 27.88
CA GLN A 38 -13.09 44.64 27.82
C GLN A 38 -13.09 43.84 26.52
N GLN A 39 -12.91 44.50 25.36
CA GLN A 39 -12.82 43.83 24.07
C GLN A 39 -11.60 42.93 23.97
N GLN A 40 -10.47 43.31 24.57
CA GLN A 40 -9.27 42.48 24.62
C GLN A 40 -9.48 41.26 25.47
N SER A 41 -10.20 41.35 26.59
CA SER A 41 -10.57 40.17 27.42
C SER A 41 -11.49 39.18 26.71
N GLU A 42 -12.46 39.69 25.95
CA GLU A 42 -13.35 38.86 25.12
C GLU A 42 -12.60 38.17 23.98
N ALA A 43 -11.69 38.88 23.31
CA ALA A 43 -10.80 38.31 22.29
C ALA A 43 -9.89 37.24 22.88
N ALA A 44 -9.29 37.47 24.05
CA ALA A 44 -8.48 36.49 24.76
C ALA A 44 -9.27 35.21 25.07
N SER A 45 -10.54 35.34 25.57
CA SER A 45 -11.39 34.19 25.81
C SER A 45 -11.69 33.38 24.55
N THR A 46 -11.95 34.05 23.42
CA THR A 46 -12.16 33.39 22.13
C THR A 46 -10.89 32.68 21.66
N MET A 47 -9.71 33.30 21.81
CA MET A 47 -8.44 32.68 21.46
C MET A 47 -8.11 31.47 22.35
N ALA A 48 -8.47 31.51 23.65
CA ALA A 48 -8.33 30.39 24.56
C ALA A 48 -9.16 29.17 24.11
N ALA A 49 -10.40 29.40 23.71
CA ALA A 49 -11.27 28.36 23.14
C ALA A 49 -10.65 27.78 21.85
N ALA A 50 -10.16 28.61 20.93
CA ALA A 50 -9.52 28.15 19.70
C ALA A 50 -8.21 27.38 19.97
N ALA A 51 -7.41 27.77 20.96
CA ALA A 51 -6.21 27.06 21.36
C ALA A 51 -6.55 25.67 21.94
N SER A 52 -7.63 25.57 22.71
CA SER A 52 -8.15 24.29 23.24
C SER A 52 -8.62 23.35 22.13
N GLU A 53 -9.37 23.85 21.13
CA GLU A 53 -9.77 23.08 19.95
C GLU A 53 -8.57 22.63 19.13
N MET A 54 -7.54 23.48 18.99
CA MET A 54 -6.29 23.14 18.31
C MET A 54 -5.59 21.98 19.03
N THR A 55 -5.51 22.01 20.36
CA THR A 55 -4.92 20.91 21.15
C THR A 55 -5.67 19.60 20.94
N ALA A 56 -7.00 19.62 20.98
CA ALA A 56 -7.82 18.43 20.70
C ALA A 56 -7.60 17.89 19.27
N SER A 57 -7.48 18.79 18.29
CA SER A 57 -7.18 18.43 16.90
C SER A 57 -5.79 17.80 16.74
N ILE A 58 -4.79 18.32 17.45
CA ILE A 58 -3.43 17.77 17.48
C ILE A 58 -3.42 16.36 18.07
N GLU A 59 -4.17 16.10 19.15
CA GLU A 59 -4.31 14.76 19.72
C GLU A 59 -4.95 13.78 18.73
N GLU A 60 -5.98 14.22 18.02
CA GLU A 60 -6.63 13.40 17.00
C GLU A 60 -5.71 13.06 15.83
N ILE A 61 -4.96 14.06 15.32
CA ILE A 61 -3.99 13.82 14.24
C ILE A 61 -2.87 12.87 14.72
N THR A 62 -2.42 13.00 15.97
CA THR A 62 -1.44 12.08 16.59
C THR A 62 -1.93 10.64 16.56
N ARG A 63 -3.19 10.42 16.96
CA ARG A 63 -3.81 9.10 16.95
C ARG A 63 -3.92 8.55 15.53
N HIS A 64 -4.32 9.37 14.54
CA HIS A 64 -4.40 8.96 13.13
C HIS A 64 -3.03 8.65 12.54
N ALA A 65 -2.00 9.43 12.86
CA ALA A 65 -0.63 9.15 12.45
C ALA A 65 -0.13 7.80 13.01
N GLY A 66 -0.42 7.52 14.29
CA GLY A 66 -0.13 6.21 14.89
C GLY A 66 -0.84 5.05 14.17
N GLN A 67 -2.12 5.20 13.86
CA GLN A 67 -2.87 4.18 13.10
C GLN A 67 -2.32 3.98 11.68
N ALA A 68 -1.95 5.07 11.00
CA ALA A 68 -1.34 4.99 9.66
C ALA A 68 0.00 4.28 9.69
N LEU A 69 0.82 4.49 10.74
CA LEU A 69 2.08 3.79 10.93
C LEU A 69 1.87 2.29 11.14
N ASP A 70 0.90 1.91 11.97
CA ASP A 70 0.56 0.50 12.19
C ASP A 70 0.09 -0.18 10.91
N MET A 71 -0.76 0.49 10.12
CA MET A 71 -1.22 -0.01 8.82
C MET A 71 -0.06 -0.16 7.83
N ALA A 72 0.87 0.78 7.79
CA ALA A 72 2.07 0.70 6.96
C ALA A 72 2.94 -0.50 7.37
N ASN A 73 3.19 -0.71 8.67
CA ASN A 73 3.96 -1.86 9.16
C ASN A 73 3.29 -3.21 8.83
N GLN A 74 1.97 -3.28 8.91
CA GLN A 74 1.22 -4.46 8.50
C GLN A 74 1.33 -4.71 6.99
N ALA A 75 1.20 -3.66 6.17
CA ALA A 75 1.35 -3.75 4.71
C ALA A 75 2.77 -4.18 4.32
N GLU A 76 3.80 -3.68 5.00
CA GLU A 76 5.19 -4.11 4.82
C GLU A 76 5.35 -5.61 5.08
N THR A 77 4.79 -6.09 6.19
CA THR A 77 4.84 -7.50 6.56
C THR A 77 4.14 -8.37 5.51
N LEU A 78 2.93 -7.99 5.08
CA LEU A 78 2.17 -8.69 4.05
C LEU A 78 2.91 -8.70 2.70
N ALA A 79 3.54 -7.59 2.32
CA ALA A 79 4.33 -7.51 1.08
C ALA A 79 5.56 -8.43 1.14
N LYS A 80 6.29 -8.48 2.27
CA LYS A 80 7.42 -9.39 2.48
C LYS A 80 6.99 -10.86 2.42
N ASP A 81 5.88 -11.21 3.07
CA ASP A 81 5.34 -12.57 3.03
C ASP A 81 4.85 -12.94 1.62
N GLY A 82 4.17 -12.03 0.93
CA GLY A 82 3.80 -12.20 -0.47
C GLY A 82 5.02 -12.46 -1.36
N GLY A 83 6.09 -11.69 -1.19
CA GLY A 83 7.36 -11.91 -1.90
C GLY A 83 7.94 -13.30 -1.66
N ARG A 84 7.95 -13.78 -0.42
CA ARG A 84 8.41 -15.12 -0.08
C ARG A 84 7.58 -16.22 -0.75
N ILE A 85 6.25 -16.06 -0.78
CA ILE A 85 5.34 -17.00 -1.45
C ILE A 85 5.63 -17.03 -2.96
N ILE A 86 5.81 -15.87 -3.58
CA ILE A 86 6.12 -15.78 -5.01
C ILE A 86 7.46 -16.48 -5.34
N HIS A 87 8.49 -16.31 -4.53
CA HIS A 87 9.74 -17.04 -4.72
C HIS A 87 9.56 -18.56 -4.65
N GLN A 88 8.68 -19.04 -3.75
CA GLN A 88 8.36 -20.47 -3.68
C GLN A 88 7.64 -20.94 -4.95
N VAL A 89 6.66 -20.17 -5.45
CA VAL A 89 5.94 -20.48 -6.70
C VAL A 89 6.89 -20.58 -7.89
N VAL A 90 7.86 -19.63 -8.01
CA VAL A 90 8.89 -19.69 -9.07
C VAL A 90 9.71 -20.97 -8.97
N SER A 91 10.14 -21.35 -7.76
CA SER A 91 10.90 -22.59 -7.54
C SER A 91 10.10 -23.85 -7.91
N ASP A 92 8.81 -23.88 -7.55
CA ASP A 92 7.93 -25.00 -7.84
C ASP A 92 7.65 -25.11 -9.35
N MET A 93 7.45 -23.98 -10.04
CA MET A 93 7.27 -23.91 -11.50
C MET A 93 8.51 -24.43 -12.24
N ASP A 94 9.72 -24.03 -11.83
CA ASP A 94 10.97 -24.55 -12.38
C ASP A 94 11.10 -26.08 -12.16
N GLY A 95 10.66 -26.57 -10.99
CA GLY A 95 10.60 -28.00 -10.71
C GLY A 95 9.66 -28.75 -11.66
N ILE A 96 8.47 -28.19 -11.92
CA ILE A 96 7.48 -28.74 -12.85
C ILE A 96 8.04 -28.79 -14.28
N ALA A 97 8.64 -27.69 -14.74
CA ALA A 97 9.24 -27.61 -16.08
C ALA A 97 10.32 -28.69 -16.27
N ARG A 98 11.24 -28.84 -15.31
CA ARG A 98 12.28 -29.86 -15.34
C ARG A 98 11.69 -31.28 -15.36
N SER A 99 10.67 -31.55 -14.55
CA SER A 99 10.01 -32.85 -14.50
C SER A 99 9.31 -33.20 -15.81
N ALA A 100 8.64 -32.23 -16.43
CA ALA A 100 7.99 -32.41 -17.73
C ALA A 100 9.01 -32.66 -18.84
N GLN A 101 10.13 -31.92 -18.87
CA GLN A 101 11.22 -32.15 -19.83
C GLN A 101 11.86 -33.53 -19.67
N GLN A 102 12.09 -33.98 -18.43
CA GLN A 102 12.62 -35.30 -18.16
C GLN A 102 11.66 -36.40 -18.62
N SER A 103 10.36 -36.24 -18.36
CA SER A 103 9.32 -37.17 -18.80
C SER A 103 9.24 -37.23 -20.32
N ALA A 104 9.29 -36.09 -21.01
CA ALA A 104 9.33 -36.05 -22.47
C ALA A 104 10.56 -36.81 -23.03
N GLN A 105 11.71 -36.70 -22.38
CA GLN A 105 12.92 -37.44 -22.78
C GLN A 105 12.77 -38.95 -22.62
N VAL A 106 12.16 -39.41 -21.54
CA VAL A 106 11.87 -40.86 -21.31
C VAL A 106 10.93 -41.39 -22.40
N ILE A 107 9.87 -40.62 -22.72
CA ILE A 107 8.89 -41.03 -23.74
C ILE A 107 9.54 -41.04 -25.15
N ARG A 108 10.41 -40.08 -25.49
CA ARG A 108 11.18 -40.12 -26.74
C ARG A 108 12.08 -41.37 -26.84
N THR A 109 12.61 -41.84 -25.72
CA THR A 109 13.38 -43.07 -25.68
C THR A 109 12.46 -44.29 -25.98
N LEU A 110 11.26 -44.33 -25.38
CA LEU A 110 10.25 -45.34 -25.65
C LEU A 110 9.77 -45.36 -27.12
N ASP A 111 9.63 -44.20 -27.76
CA ASP A 111 9.30 -44.11 -29.18
C ASP A 111 10.41 -44.77 -30.04
N LYS A 112 11.70 -44.51 -29.77
CA LYS A 112 12.82 -45.18 -30.46
C LYS A 112 12.86 -46.71 -30.25
N GLU A 113 12.59 -47.15 -29.02
CA GLU A 113 12.52 -48.59 -28.73
C GLU A 113 11.36 -49.27 -29.45
N SER A 114 10.19 -48.57 -29.52
CA SER A 114 9.04 -49.02 -30.27
C SER A 114 9.31 -49.11 -31.77
N GLU A 115 10.08 -48.19 -32.34
CA GLU A 115 10.53 -48.21 -33.73
C GLU A 115 11.44 -49.45 -33.99
N ALA A 116 12.34 -49.74 -33.07
CA ALA A 116 13.17 -50.96 -33.17
C ALA A 116 12.34 -52.24 -33.12
N ILE A 117 11.34 -52.30 -32.21
CA ILE A 117 10.41 -53.44 -32.13
C ILE A 117 9.63 -53.58 -33.45
N PHE A 118 9.10 -52.44 -34.00
CA PHE A 118 8.39 -52.47 -35.28
C PHE A 118 9.24 -53.03 -36.42
N SER A 119 10.51 -52.67 -36.49
CA SER A 119 11.47 -53.22 -37.44
C SER A 119 11.67 -54.74 -37.30
N ILE A 120 11.77 -55.25 -36.06
CA ILE A 120 11.88 -56.67 -35.80
C ILE A 120 10.61 -57.43 -36.25
N ILE A 121 9.44 -56.88 -36.00
CA ILE A 121 8.16 -57.47 -36.41
C ILE A 121 8.08 -57.54 -37.93
N GLN A 122 8.54 -56.56 -38.68
CA GLN A 122 8.58 -56.59 -40.14
C GLN A 122 9.48 -57.73 -40.67
N VAL A 123 10.64 -57.99 -40.01
CA VAL A 123 11.52 -59.09 -40.34
C VAL A 123 10.80 -60.46 -40.06
N ILE A 124 10.15 -60.61 -38.88
CA ILE A 124 9.42 -61.84 -38.50
C ILE A 124 8.30 -62.11 -39.50
N LYS A 125 7.55 -61.06 -39.90
CA LYS A 125 6.52 -61.17 -40.93
C LYS A 125 7.10 -61.68 -42.26
N GLY A 126 8.23 -61.09 -42.70
CA GLY A 126 8.96 -61.53 -43.92
C GLY A 126 9.37 -63.01 -43.86
N ILE A 127 9.86 -63.46 -42.69
CA ILE A 127 10.22 -64.90 -42.46
C ILE A 127 8.94 -65.79 -42.55
N ALA A 128 7.85 -65.36 -41.93
CA ALA A 128 6.59 -66.09 -42.00
C ALA A 128 6.04 -66.23 -43.43
N ASP A 129 6.08 -65.13 -44.16
CA ASP A 129 5.67 -65.11 -45.57
C ASP A 129 6.57 -66.01 -46.44
N GLN A 130 7.91 -66.00 -46.26
CA GLN A 130 8.82 -66.93 -46.94
C GLN A 130 8.55 -68.39 -46.53
N THR A 131 8.28 -68.63 -45.23
CA THR A 131 8.00 -69.99 -44.72
C THR A 131 6.69 -70.54 -45.31
N ASN A 132 5.67 -69.68 -45.47
CA ASN A 132 4.41 -70.00 -46.11
C ASN A 132 4.62 -70.40 -47.60
N LEU A 133 5.48 -69.69 -48.32
CA LEU A 133 5.83 -70.00 -49.71
C LEU A 133 6.63 -71.31 -49.80
N LEU A 134 7.60 -71.55 -48.88
CA LEU A 134 8.36 -72.82 -48.83
C LEU A 134 7.44 -74.01 -48.55
N ALA A 135 6.53 -73.86 -47.58
CA ALA A 135 5.55 -74.87 -47.22
C ALA A 135 4.58 -75.19 -48.42
N LEU A 136 4.15 -74.13 -49.14
CA LEU A 136 3.31 -74.30 -50.34
C LEU A 136 4.08 -75.13 -51.40
N ASN A 137 5.32 -74.79 -51.68
CA ASN A 137 6.17 -75.52 -52.62
C ASN A 137 6.36 -77.00 -52.22
N ALA A 138 6.59 -77.23 -50.89
CA ALA A 138 6.72 -78.61 -50.33
C ALA A 138 5.41 -79.38 -50.46
N ALA A 139 4.25 -78.76 -50.21
CA ALA A 139 2.94 -79.41 -50.38
C ALA A 139 2.65 -79.79 -51.86
N ILE A 140 3.03 -78.93 -52.80
CA ILE A 140 2.93 -79.18 -54.23
C ILE A 140 3.76 -80.41 -54.60
N GLU A 141 5.05 -80.42 -54.17
CA GLU A 141 5.95 -81.57 -54.50
C GLU A 141 5.50 -82.87 -53.81
N ALA A 142 5.01 -82.78 -52.57
CA ALA A 142 4.39 -83.93 -51.87
C ALA A 142 3.19 -84.54 -52.60
N ALA A 143 2.31 -83.69 -53.13
CA ALA A 143 1.16 -84.07 -53.96
C ALA A 143 1.63 -84.70 -55.29
N ARG A 144 2.72 -84.29 -55.82
CA ARG A 144 3.33 -84.82 -57.04
C ARG A 144 3.92 -86.22 -56.86
N ALA A 145 4.39 -86.56 -55.66
CA ALA A 145 4.91 -87.90 -55.29
C ALA A 145 3.85 -88.96 -55.02
N GLY A 146 2.54 -88.62 -55.11
CA GLY A 146 1.41 -89.52 -54.94
C GLY A 146 1.33 -90.17 -53.53
N GLU A 147 1.03 -91.44 -53.46
CA GLU A 147 0.88 -92.13 -52.19
C GLU A 147 2.14 -92.13 -51.30
N GLN A 148 3.32 -92.00 -51.87
CA GLN A 148 4.58 -91.95 -51.09
C GLN A 148 4.81 -90.55 -50.44
N GLY A 149 4.11 -89.51 -50.97
CA GLY A 149 4.22 -88.14 -50.42
C GLY A 149 3.20 -87.81 -49.32
N ARG A 150 2.21 -88.66 -48.96
CA ARG A 150 1.12 -88.32 -48.05
C ARG A 150 1.58 -87.77 -46.69
N GLY A 151 2.61 -88.36 -46.09
CA GLY A 151 3.17 -87.90 -44.79
C GLY A 151 3.79 -86.52 -44.88
N PHE A 152 4.51 -86.25 -45.98
CA PHE A 152 5.10 -84.92 -46.27
C PHE A 152 4.06 -83.80 -46.56
N ALA A 153 2.98 -84.19 -47.19
CA ALA A 153 1.89 -83.20 -47.49
C ALA A 153 1.23 -82.71 -46.17
N VAL A 154 0.97 -83.60 -45.21
CA VAL A 154 0.39 -83.23 -43.89
C VAL A 154 1.34 -82.28 -43.12
N VAL A 155 2.66 -82.51 -43.11
CA VAL A 155 3.65 -81.66 -42.47
C VAL A 155 3.72 -80.30 -43.18
N ALA A 156 3.69 -80.33 -44.52
CA ALA A 156 3.73 -79.05 -45.30
C ALA A 156 2.48 -78.23 -45.02
N ASP A 157 1.29 -78.83 -44.98
CA ASP A 157 0.07 -78.06 -44.63
C ASP A 157 0.10 -77.55 -43.22
N GLU A 158 0.65 -78.27 -42.22
CA GLU A 158 0.79 -77.77 -40.85
C GLU A 158 1.79 -76.61 -40.73
N VAL A 159 2.94 -76.70 -41.43
CA VAL A 159 3.91 -75.59 -41.52
C VAL A 159 3.26 -74.40 -42.19
N ARG A 160 2.48 -74.58 -43.23
CA ARG A 160 1.77 -73.51 -43.91
C ARG A 160 0.75 -72.81 -42.99
N SER A 161 -0.03 -73.62 -42.23
CA SER A 161 -0.98 -73.10 -41.23
C SER A 161 -0.28 -72.32 -40.15
N LEU A 162 0.87 -72.82 -39.63
CA LEU A 162 1.67 -72.13 -38.61
C LEU A 162 2.25 -70.80 -39.14
N ALA A 163 2.77 -70.79 -40.38
CA ALA A 163 3.23 -69.58 -41.03
C ALA A 163 2.15 -68.52 -41.18
N GLY A 164 0.94 -68.93 -41.63
CA GLY A 164 -0.23 -68.08 -41.72
C GLY A 164 -0.64 -67.44 -40.35
N ARG A 165 -0.65 -68.26 -39.30
CA ARG A 165 -0.92 -67.79 -37.93
C ARG A 165 0.16 -66.83 -37.47
N THR A 166 1.41 -67.09 -37.73
CA THR A 166 2.54 -66.20 -37.40
C THR A 166 2.42 -64.86 -38.11
N SER A 167 2.14 -64.85 -39.43
CA SER A 167 1.91 -63.62 -40.19
C SER A 167 0.72 -62.80 -39.64
N ALA A 168 -0.38 -63.41 -39.29
CA ALA A 168 -1.52 -62.76 -38.66
C ALA A 168 -1.16 -62.14 -37.29
N SER A 169 -0.48 -62.91 -36.42
CA SER A 169 -0.05 -62.40 -35.10
C SER A 169 0.95 -61.26 -35.22
N THR A 170 1.88 -61.29 -36.21
CA THR A 170 2.81 -60.19 -36.42
C THR A 170 2.09 -58.93 -36.90
N GLN A 171 1.04 -59.08 -37.70
CA GLN A 171 0.21 -57.94 -38.15
C GLN A 171 -0.52 -57.25 -36.96
N GLU A 172 -1.06 -58.05 -36.03
CA GLU A 172 -1.69 -57.55 -34.80
C GLU A 172 -0.69 -56.79 -33.94
N ILE A 173 0.51 -57.36 -33.72
CA ILE A 173 1.57 -56.73 -32.95
C ILE A 173 2.04 -55.43 -33.63
N ALA A 174 2.19 -55.41 -34.96
CA ALA A 174 2.54 -54.20 -35.72
C ALA A 174 1.51 -53.07 -35.49
N SER A 175 0.20 -53.42 -35.48
CA SER A 175 -0.85 -52.45 -35.16
C SER A 175 -0.78 -51.95 -33.74
N MET A 176 -0.47 -52.80 -32.76
CA MET A 176 -0.30 -52.37 -31.37
C MET A 176 0.89 -51.45 -31.21
N VAL A 177 2.03 -51.75 -31.81
CA VAL A 177 3.22 -50.90 -31.76
C VAL A 177 2.97 -49.56 -32.46
N GLY A 178 2.25 -49.54 -33.59
CA GLY A 178 1.85 -48.31 -34.23
C GLY A 178 1.00 -47.40 -33.32
N ARG A 179 0.08 -47.97 -32.55
CA ARG A 179 -0.68 -47.20 -31.56
C ARG A 179 0.21 -46.69 -30.41
N ILE A 180 1.17 -47.47 -29.95
CA ILE A 180 2.13 -47.04 -28.93
C ILE A 180 2.92 -45.83 -29.44
N GLN A 181 3.46 -45.88 -30.66
CA GLN A 181 4.18 -44.77 -31.27
C GLN A 181 3.32 -43.49 -31.40
N GLN A 182 2.05 -43.63 -31.80
CA GLN A 182 1.14 -42.51 -31.85
C GLN A 182 0.93 -41.87 -30.45
N ASN A 183 0.59 -42.69 -29.47
CA ASN A 183 0.35 -42.23 -28.10
C ASN A 183 1.60 -41.61 -27.46
N THR A 184 2.80 -42.14 -27.73
CA THR A 184 4.04 -41.53 -27.25
C THR A 184 4.32 -40.16 -27.87
N ARG A 185 4.05 -39.97 -29.15
CA ARG A 185 4.18 -38.66 -29.81
C ARG A 185 3.19 -37.62 -29.27
N GLU A 186 1.93 -38.03 -29.10
CA GLU A 186 0.90 -37.19 -28.47
C GLU A 186 1.29 -36.78 -27.03
N ALA A 187 1.84 -37.72 -26.25
CA ALA A 187 2.31 -37.44 -24.90
C ALA A 187 3.50 -36.46 -24.87
N VAL A 188 4.45 -36.58 -25.80
CA VAL A 188 5.56 -35.61 -25.92
C VAL A 188 5.04 -34.22 -26.24
N THR A 189 4.13 -34.10 -27.22
CA THR A 189 3.50 -32.83 -27.58
C THR A 189 2.80 -32.18 -26.38
N SER A 190 1.99 -32.96 -25.62
CA SER A 190 1.33 -32.46 -24.42
C SER A 190 2.28 -31.98 -23.33
N MET A 191 3.44 -32.64 -23.19
CA MET A 191 4.48 -32.22 -22.24
C MET A 191 5.17 -30.92 -22.69
N GLU A 192 5.46 -30.75 -23.99
CA GLU A 192 6.02 -29.53 -24.55
C GLU A 192 5.06 -28.34 -24.39
N GLU A 193 3.77 -28.54 -24.63
CA GLU A 193 2.70 -27.57 -24.34
C GLU A 193 2.66 -27.21 -22.86
N GLY A 194 2.79 -28.21 -21.97
CA GLY A 194 2.86 -28.02 -20.54
C GLY A 194 4.04 -27.14 -20.10
N VAL A 195 5.23 -27.36 -20.66
CA VAL A 195 6.41 -26.51 -20.42
C VAL A 195 6.15 -25.08 -20.88
N ALA A 196 5.60 -24.90 -22.08
CA ALA A 196 5.28 -23.57 -22.61
C ALA A 196 4.25 -22.83 -21.72
N GLN A 197 3.31 -23.56 -21.11
CA GLN A 197 2.36 -22.97 -20.16
C GLN A 197 3.03 -22.57 -18.83
N VAL A 198 4.00 -23.36 -18.35
CA VAL A 198 4.81 -23.01 -17.17
C VAL A 198 5.62 -21.74 -17.45
N ASP A 199 6.26 -21.61 -18.62
CA ASP A 199 7.02 -20.41 -18.99
C ASP A 199 6.13 -19.14 -18.98
N LYS A 200 4.90 -19.24 -19.48
CA LYS A 200 3.92 -18.15 -19.36
C LYS A 200 3.57 -17.84 -17.91
N GLY A 201 3.39 -18.87 -17.10
CA GLY A 201 3.15 -18.72 -15.66
C GLY A 201 4.31 -18.00 -14.95
N MET A 202 5.53 -18.34 -15.26
CA MET A 202 6.72 -17.68 -14.73
C MET A 202 6.79 -16.19 -15.12
N ALA A 203 6.42 -15.83 -16.36
CA ALA A 203 6.37 -14.44 -16.79
C ALA A 203 5.35 -13.63 -15.97
N VAL A 204 4.15 -14.15 -15.75
CA VAL A 204 3.14 -13.52 -14.89
C VAL A 204 3.63 -13.41 -13.44
N THR A 205 4.30 -14.41 -12.94
CA THR A 205 4.86 -14.40 -11.57
C THR A 205 5.92 -13.31 -11.40
N ALA A 206 6.74 -13.06 -12.42
CA ALA A 206 7.72 -11.96 -12.42
C ALA A 206 7.05 -10.57 -12.36
N ASP A 207 5.89 -10.41 -13.01
CA ASP A 207 5.11 -9.17 -12.92
C ASP A 207 4.51 -8.97 -11.51
N VAL A 208 4.02 -10.06 -10.90
CA VAL A 208 3.53 -10.02 -9.51
C VAL A 208 4.66 -9.67 -8.53
N GLU A 209 5.85 -10.24 -8.71
CA GLU A 209 7.02 -9.92 -7.89
C GLU A 209 7.40 -8.44 -7.99
N ARG A 210 7.32 -7.86 -9.20
CA ARG A 210 7.54 -6.41 -9.41
C ARG A 210 6.51 -5.59 -8.65
N ALA A 211 5.23 -5.92 -8.77
CA ALA A 211 4.15 -5.23 -8.05
C ALA A 211 4.33 -5.30 -6.52
N ILE A 212 4.75 -6.44 -5.98
CA ILE A 212 5.05 -6.58 -4.55
C ILE A 212 6.20 -5.66 -4.12
N ARG A 213 7.27 -5.56 -4.93
CA ARG A 213 8.38 -4.64 -4.65
C ARG A 213 7.94 -3.17 -4.67
N GLU A 214 7.06 -2.80 -5.60
CA GLU A 214 6.49 -1.46 -5.67
C GLU A 214 5.62 -1.14 -4.43
N ILE A 215 4.80 -2.11 -3.98
CA ILE A 215 4.02 -1.98 -2.73
C ILE A 215 4.97 -1.79 -1.54
N LEU A 216 6.02 -2.58 -1.43
CA LEU A 216 7.00 -2.47 -0.35
C LEU A 216 7.65 -1.07 -0.33
N GLN A 217 8.06 -0.57 -1.49
CA GLN A 217 8.66 0.76 -1.60
C GLN A 217 7.66 1.88 -1.23
N ALA A 218 6.41 1.78 -1.71
CA ALA A 218 5.36 2.73 -1.36
C ALA A 218 5.07 2.74 0.15
N THR A 219 5.08 1.57 0.78
CA THR A 219 4.88 1.41 2.23
C THR A 219 6.01 2.05 3.03
N LEU A 220 7.28 1.86 2.62
CA LEU A 220 8.43 2.51 3.25
C LEU A 220 8.34 4.04 3.15
N ASN A 221 7.97 4.56 1.98
CA ASN A 221 7.77 5.99 1.80
C ASN A 221 6.62 6.52 2.68
N THR A 222 5.55 5.74 2.85
CA THR A 222 4.44 6.10 3.75
C THR A 222 4.91 6.18 5.20
N THR A 223 5.74 5.23 5.65
CA THR A 223 6.33 5.24 7.00
C THR A 223 7.18 6.49 7.23
N GLU A 224 7.99 6.89 6.27
CA GLU A 224 8.80 8.12 6.34
C GLU A 224 7.91 9.36 6.44
N LEU A 225 6.88 9.47 5.60
CA LEU A 225 5.92 10.59 5.65
C LEU A 225 5.18 10.67 7.00
N VAL A 226 4.78 9.53 7.57
CA VAL A 226 4.11 9.51 8.89
C VAL A 226 5.05 9.96 10.01
N ASN A 227 6.31 9.60 9.93
CA ASN A 227 7.33 10.07 10.88
C ASN A 227 7.54 11.60 10.78
N ASP A 228 7.55 12.15 9.56
CA ASP A 228 7.63 13.61 9.36
C ASP A 228 6.38 14.32 9.88
N ILE A 229 5.18 13.75 9.67
CA ILE A 229 3.93 14.25 10.26
C ILE A 229 4.04 14.25 11.78
N SER A 230 4.53 13.18 12.40
CA SER A 230 4.66 13.08 13.85
C SER A 230 5.59 14.14 14.43
N ARG A 231 6.67 14.47 13.72
CA ARG A 231 7.56 15.57 14.10
C ARG A 231 6.86 16.93 14.02
N THR A 232 6.14 17.18 12.92
CA THR A 232 5.37 18.42 12.73
C THR A 232 4.30 18.59 13.79
N ILE A 233 3.61 17.52 14.17
CA ILE A 233 2.62 17.50 15.26
C ILE A 233 3.27 17.90 16.59
N SER A 234 4.45 17.40 16.88
CA SER A 234 5.18 17.79 18.11
C SER A 234 5.49 19.28 18.13
N GLU A 235 5.94 19.84 17.01
CA GLU A 235 6.21 21.28 16.88
C GLU A 235 4.92 22.09 17.02
N GLN A 236 3.80 21.65 16.42
CA GLN A 236 2.48 22.29 16.56
C GLN A 236 1.98 22.26 18.01
N SER A 237 2.20 21.14 18.72
CA SER A 237 1.82 21.01 20.14
C SER A 237 2.55 22.03 21.01
N LEU A 238 3.85 22.21 20.79
CA LEU A 238 4.63 23.23 21.48
C LEU A 238 4.13 24.66 21.19
N ALA A 239 3.86 24.94 19.92
CA ALA A 239 3.34 26.25 19.49
C ALA A 239 1.93 26.53 20.08
N SER A 240 1.04 25.51 20.11
CA SER A 240 -0.29 25.64 20.69
C SER A 240 -0.24 25.95 22.18
N ASN A 241 0.64 25.28 22.93
CA ASN A 241 0.84 25.54 24.35
C ASN A 241 1.39 26.94 24.59
N GLU A 242 2.31 27.42 23.76
CA GLU A 242 2.81 28.78 23.84
C GLU A 242 1.72 29.82 23.56
N ILE A 243 0.87 29.59 22.56
CA ILE A 243 -0.30 30.44 22.27
C ILE A 243 -1.24 30.48 23.50
N ALA A 244 -1.56 29.36 24.10
CA ALA A 244 -2.42 29.29 25.28
C ALA A 244 -1.83 30.13 26.44
N HIS A 245 -0.53 30.04 26.69
CA HIS A 245 0.16 30.81 27.69
C HIS A 245 0.12 32.34 27.39
N GLN A 246 0.33 32.73 26.14
CA GLN A 246 0.26 34.13 25.71
C GLN A 246 -1.16 34.70 25.89
N VAL A 247 -2.20 33.90 25.59
CA VAL A 247 -3.60 34.27 25.78
C VAL A 247 -3.92 34.51 27.25
N GLU A 248 -3.44 33.65 28.16
CA GLU A 248 -3.58 33.85 29.61
C GLU A 248 -2.94 35.16 30.07
N MET A 249 -1.73 35.47 29.58
CA MET A 249 -1.07 36.73 29.90
C MET A 249 -1.87 37.95 29.38
N ILE A 250 -2.41 37.88 28.16
CA ILE A 250 -3.26 38.95 27.59
C ILE A 250 -4.50 39.17 28.47
N ALA A 251 -5.17 38.09 28.89
CA ALA A 251 -6.32 38.19 29.78
C ALA A 251 -5.96 38.84 31.13
N GLY A 252 -4.83 38.45 31.72
CA GLY A 252 -4.32 39.04 32.95
C GLY A 252 -3.95 40.52 32.81
N MET A 253 -3.36 40.92 31.67
CA MET A 253 -3.07 42.32 31.38
C MET A 253 -4.35 43.12 31.21
N SER A 254 -5.36 42.60 30.50
CA SER A 254 -6.66 43.28 30.33
C SER A 254 -7.37 43.53 31.67
N GLN A 255 -7.32 42.54 32.54
CA GLN A 255 -7.88 42.68 33.89
C GLN A 255 -7.10 43.72 34.72
N SER A 256 -5.76 43.72 34.65
CA SER A 256 -4.93 44.72 35.33
C SER A 256 -5.20 46.14 34.79
N ASN A 257 -5.32 46.28 33.49
CA ASN A 257 -5.65 47.57 32.84
C ASN A 257 -7.01 48.07 33.34
N SER A 258 -8.03 47.24 33.37
CA SER A 258 -9.37 47.61 33.89
C SER A 258 -9.31 48.14 35.29
N ARG A 259 -8.50 47.52 36.19
CA ARG A 259 -8.32 48.01 37.56
C ARG A 259 -7.61 49.36 37.60
N VAL A 260 -6.49 49.48 36.88
CA VAL A 260 -5.70 50.74 36.85
C VAL A 260 -6.54 51.88 36.29
N ILE A 261 -7.37 51.65 35.30
CA ILE A 261 -8.27 52.65 34.70
C ILE A 261 -9.35 53.04 35.69
N GLY A 262 -9.91 52.09 36.45
CA GLY A 262 -10.86 52.37 37.51
C GLY A 262 -10.25 53.32 38.57
N ASP A 263 -9.04 53.03 39.05
CA ASP A 263 -8.32 53.87 40.01
C ASP A 263 -8.02 55.26 39.40
N THR A 264 -7.63 55.33 38.13
CA THR A 264 -7.36 56.58 37.41
C THR A 264 -8.64 57.42 37.26
N ALA A 265 -9.75 56.81 36.93
CA ALA A 265 -11.05 57.50 36.80
C ALA A 265 -11.48 58.13 38.14
N LEU A 266 -11.33 57.41 39.24
CA LEU A 266 -11.61 57.95 40.60
C LEU A 266 -10.71 59.14 40.94
N THR A 267 -9.42 59.06 40.65
CA THR A 267 -8.46 60.16 40.90
C THR A 267 -8.78 61.36 40.02
N THR A 268 -9.27 61.12 38.81
CA THR A 268 -9.65 62.16 37.83
C THR A 268 -10.88 62.91 38.32
N ASP A 269 -11.88 62.22 38.88
CA ASP A 269 -13.09 62.79 39.43
C ASP A 269 -12.77 63.65 40.65
N GLU A 270 -11.87 63.18 41.52
CA GLU A 270 -11.35 63.96 42.66
C GLU A 270 -10.65 65.24 42.22
N LEU A 271 -9.82 65.19 41.16
CA LEU A 271 -9.14 66.38 40.58
C LEU A 271 -10.15 67.40 40.06
N ALA A 272 -11.17 66.94 39.31
CA ALA A 272 -12.24 67.81 38.84
C ALA A 272 -13.03 68.45 40.01
N GLY A 273 -13.32 67.70 41.05
CA GLY A 273 -13.93 68.20 42.28
C GLY A 273 -13.06 69.25 43.00
N LEU A 274 -11.76 69.04 43.10
CA LEU A 274 -10.83 70.00 43.67
C LEU A 274 -10.72 71.30 42.83
N ALA A 275 -10.66 71.18 41.53
CA ALA A 275 -10.61 72.31 40.58
C ALA A 275 -11.89 73.16 40.70
N SER A 276 -13.05 72.49 40.75
CA SER A 276 -14.35 73.21 40.97
C SER A 276 -14.39 73.95 42.30
N LYS A 277 -14.00 73.30 43.40
CA LYS A 277 -13.91 73.97 44.74
C LYS A 277 -12.94 75.14 44.71
N LEU A 278 -11.81 75.02 44.03
CA LEU A 278 -10.81 76.12 43.89
C LEU A 278 -11.41 77.29 43.13
N SER A 279 -12.06 77.04 42.01
CA SER A 279 -12.75 78.05 41.21
C SER A 279 -13.82 78.82 42.04
N GLN A 280 -14.67 78.04 42.80
CA GLN A 280 -15.68 78.63 43.67
C GLN A 280 -15.10 79.47 44.82
N SER A 281 -13.97 79.02 45.34
CA SER A 281 -13.28 79.77 46.40
C SER A 281 -12.74 81.06 45.96
N VAL A 282 -12.18 81.11 44.75
CA VAL A 282 -11.62 82.27 44.08
C VAL A 282 -12.74 83.30 43.68
N ASP A 283 -13.88 82.76 43.21
CA ASP A 283 -15.04 83.59 42.80
C ASP A 283 -15.70 84.31 44.02
N ARG A 284 -15.45 83.86 45.21
CA ARG A 284 -15.91 84.58 46.43
C ARG A 284 -15.08 85.82 46.78
N PHE A 285 -13.82 85.96 46.26
CA PHE A 285 -13.03 87.08 46.43
C PHE A 285 -13.43 88.16 45.36
N ARG A 286 -14.51 88.92 45.63
CA ARG A 286 -14.86 90.15 44.87
C ARG A 286 -13.88 91.26 45.26
N LEU A 287 -12.91 91.59 44.44
CA LEU A 287 -12.04 92.76 44.53
C LEU A 287 -12.49 93.82 43.62
#